data_c469b31c1915148b8745ffa5dfb5b79a
#
_entry.id   c469b31c1915148b8745ffa5dfb5b79a
#
_cell.length_a   1.000
_cell.length_b   1.000
_cell.length_c   1.000
_cell.angle_alpha   90.00
_cell.angle_beta   90.00
_cell.angle_gamma   90.00
#
_symmetry.space_group_name_H-M   'P 1'
#
loop_
_entity.id
_entity.type
_entity.pdbx_description
1 polymer ?
#
loop_
_entity_poly.entity_id
_entity_poly.type
_entity_poly.pdbx_seq_one_letter_code
_entity_poly.pdbx_strand_id
1 'polypeptide(L)'
;MTMPPLHRSRPLLRPWAALLASALPLAAQQPGHSQTPASPAPAPAPAPILRRQSVAPLPGGLDPVLLVNDNNPELIRGPGILLSTFPAAGRGVPAAHLDVPLSGRFDLFSHHVYAGKPESLDSTLWLAVVAQPRGNTPVTLRLLAGSTALSQSLDPAMAGAPFLPLPALMSQGSTPVWAGPGSRVATELLARQRSPEIPASWTLQPGAPSTLLVLPLPVRGLDPLLNGRNLQLRLDSSGPISLATLAAFGPNSSPPPAGTWSELLDGGLSPKEHQPTPRGAKGKLVYSRVSGVQIGSVWRGTITSPGQHWLSAAAAPISWPIASLEQGSLGTGQVQTAELKALYPGTAWAAHGNYGVEYDLTIPLRNTGASPVQLQLALESPLKHNQPLGGLRFNSQPSRAVMFRGTVEVSGLDGPGGRPSARQGFHLVQRAGEQGPALGTVSLAPGAQRSLRVRLIYPADATPPQVLSLLPVPRAQPVEAPVKQSADQPAPSL
;
A
#
# COMPACT_ATOMS: atom_id res chain seq x y z
N MET A 1 -37.91 -7.61 -48.99
CA MET A 1 -37.02 -6.53 -48.64
C MET A 1 -36.11 -7.02 -47.50
N THR A 2 -34.93 -7.45 -47.88
CA THR A 2 -33.94 -8.09 -47.03
C THR A 2 -32.96 -7.02 -46.55
N MET A 3 -32.81 -6.85 -45.20
CA MET A 3 -31.79 -6.00 -44.61
C MET A 3 -30.42 -6.71 -44.57
N PRO A 4 -29.30 -6.02 -44.79
CA PRO A 4 -27.98 -6.61 -44.72
C PRO A 4 -27.45 -6.68 -43.26
N PRO A 5 -26.50 -7.59 -42.96
CA PRO A 5 -26.01 -7.82 -41.61
C PRO A 5 -25.01 -6.74 -41.18
N LEU A 6 -25.18 -6.32 -39.94
CA LEU A 6 -24.27 -5.41 -39.21
C LEU A 6 -22.92 -6.07 -38.95
N HIS A 7 -21.86 -5.49 -39.47
CA HIS A 7 -20.47 -5.79 -39.11
C HIS A 7 -20.23 -5.51 -37.63
N ARG A 8 -19.99 -6.59 -36.85
CA ARG A 8 -19.44 -6.46 -35.51
C ARG A 8 -17.93 -6.20 -35.61
N SER A 9 -17.52 -4.99 -35.32
CA SER A 9 -16.13 -4.63 -35.07
C SER A 9 -15.65 -5.32 -33.78
N ARG A 10 -14.65 -6.17 -33.89
CA ARG A 10 -13.95 -6.80 -32.77
C ARG A 10 -13.19 -5.71 -31.98
N PRO A 11 -13.33 -5.62 -30.64
CA PRO A 11 -12.50 -4.76 -29.86
C PRO A 11 -11.08 -5.35 -29.78
N LEU A 12 -10.09 -4.52 -30.02
CA LEU A 12 -8.67 -4.79 -29.86
C LEU A 12 -8.39 -5.16 -28.38
N LEU A 13 -7.98 -6.40 -28.16
CA LEU A 13 -7.45 -6.91 -26.90
C LEU A 13 -6.23 -6.09 -26.48
N ARG A 14 -6.37 -5.27 -25.47
CA ARG A 14 -5.25 -4.64 -24.79
C ARG A 14 -4.74 -5.57 -23.67
N PRO A 15 -3.43 -5.84 -23.58
CA PRO A 15 -2.87 -6.76 -22.57
C PRO A 15 -2.76 -6.08 -21.22
N TRP A 16 -3.65 -6.42 -20.28
CA TRP A 16 -3.61 -5.98 -18.87
C TRP A 16 -3.06 -7.04 -17.92
N ALA A 17 -2.34 -8.04 -18.45
CA ALA A 17 -1.85 -9.21 -17.70
C ALA A 17 -0.52 -9.01 -16.94
N ALA A 18 -0.15 -7.80 -16.55
CA ALA A 18 1.18 -7.52 -15.97
C ALA A 18 1.22 -7.31 -14.45
N LEU A 19 0.21 -7.76 -13.68
CA LEU A 19 0.17 -7.53 -12.23
C LEU A 19 0.25 -8.81 -11.36
N LEU A 20 0.39 -9.98 -11.96
CA LEU A 20 0.47 -11.26 -11.22
C LEU A 20 1.55 -12.21 -11.78
N ALA A 21 2.65 -11.72 -12.31
CA ALA A 21 3.68 -12.58 -12.88
C ALA A 21 4.86 -12.79 -11.92
N SER A 22 4.70 -13.76 -11.02
CA SER A 22 5.79 -14.63 -10.60
C SER A 22 5.37 -16.10 -10.77
N ALA A 23 5.03 -16.50 -12.00
CA ALA A 23 4.86 -17.90 -12.37
C ALA A 23 6.10 -18.39 -13.12
N LEU A 24 6.68 -19.48 -12.65
CA LEU A 24 7.78 -20.21 -13.26
C LEU A 24 7.36 -20.84 -14.59
N PRO A 25 8.26 -20.97 -15.59
CA PRO A 25 7.94 -21.63 -16.83
C PRO A 25 8.03 -23.15 -16.69
N LEU A 26 6.95 -23.88 -17.02
CA LEU A 26 7.01 -25.28 -17.39
C LEU A 26 7.55 -25.39 -18.82
N ALA A 27 8.70 -26.05 -18.97
CA ALA A 27 9.24 -26.40 -20.26
C ALA A 27 8.44 -27.54 -20.88
N ALA A 28 7.73 -27.27 -21.96
CA ALA A 28 7.24 -28.30 -22.87
C ALA A 28 8.08 -28.27 -24.15
N GLN A 29 8.75 -29.39 -24.43
CA GLN A 29 9.48 -29.61 -25.67
C GLN A 29 8.50 -29.85 -26.81
N GLN A 30 8.67 -29.12 -27.92
CA GLN A 30 8.09 -29.48 -29.22
C GLN A 30 9.17 -29.55 -30.29
N PRO A 31 9.11 -30.50 -31.19
CA PRO A 31 10.04 -30.58 -32.33
C PRO A 31 9.46 -29.89 -33.58
N GLY A 32 10.31 -29.25 -34.36
CA GLY A 32 9.97 -28.85 -35.72
C GLY A 32 10.37 -27.40 -36.09
N HIS A 33 11.48 -27.30 -36.80
CA HIS A 33 12.10 -26.06 -37.25
C HIS A 33 11.25 -25.31 -38.29
N SER A 34 10.97 -24.03 -38.03
CA SER A 34 10.87 -22.99 -39.04
C SER A 34 11.70 -21.81 -38.54
N GLN A 35 12.78 -21.48 -39.23
CA GLN A 35 13.59 -20.31 -38.91
C GLN A 35 12.84 -19.04 -39.35
N THR A 36 12.15 -18.44 -38.36
CA THR A 36 11.72 -17.03 -38.46
C THR A 36 12.97 -16.15 -38.26
N PRO A 37 13.17 -15.07 -39.04
CA PRO A 37 14.31 -14.17 -38.83
C PRO A 37 14.26 -13.64 -37.40
N ALA A 38 15.39 -13.74 -36.68
CA ALA A 38 15.52 -13.29 -35.32
C ALA A 38 15.14 -11.80 -35.24
N SER A 39 14.12 -11.49 -34.43
CA SER A 39 13.84 -10.10 -34.08
C SER A 39 15.12 -9.44 -33.54
N PRO A 40 15.45 -8.20 -33.95
CA PRO A 40 16.62 -7.53 -33.43
C PRO A 40 16.55 -7.50 -31.88
N ALA A 41 17.68 -7.79 -31.25
CA ALA A 41 17.80 -7.75 -29.81
C ALA A 41 17.29 -6.38 -29.30
N PRO A 42 16.45 -6.36 -28.25
CA PRO A 42 15.96 -5.11 -27.71
C PRO A 42 17.14 -4.22 -27.32
N ALA A 43 17.08 -2.95 -27.69
CA ALA A 43 18.10 -1.97 -27.31
C ALA A 43 18.34 -2.01 -25.79
N PRO A 44 19.59 -1.91 -25.32
CA PRO A 44 19.90 -1.93 -23.90
C PRO A 44 19.10 -0.83 -23.17
N ALA A 45 18.49 -1.18 -22.04
CA ALA A 45 17.75 -0.21 -21.26
C ALA A 45 18.66 0.96 -20.86
N PRO A 46 18.21 2.22 -20.97
CA PRO A 46 19.02 3.36 -20.65
C PRO A 46 19.49 3.32 -19.19
N ALA A 47 20.73 3.75 -18.93
CA ALA A 47 21.35 3.69 -17.61
C ALA A 47 20.55 4.52 -16.59
N PRO A 48 20.42 4.02 -15.35
CA PRO A 48 19.78 4.78 -14.28
C PRO A 48 20.53 6.08 -13.95
N ILE A 49 19.79 7.10 -13.57
CA ILE A 49 20.31 8.38 -13.12
C ILE A 49 20.57 8.31 -11.62
N LEU A 50 21.78 8.66 -11.17
CA LEU A 50 22.09 8.87 -9.76
C LEU A 50 21.86 10.34 -9.40
N ARG A 51 20.83 10.60 -8.58
CA ARG A 51 20.64 11.91 -7.95
C ARG A 51 21.40 11.93 -6.62
N ARG A 52 22.43 12.76 -6.54
CA ARG A 52 23.26 12.91 -5.34
C ARG A 52 22.48 13.62 -4.24
N GLN A 53 22.44 13.01 -3.06
CA GLN A 53 21.76 13.54 -1.89
C GLN A 53 22.06 12.70 -0.65
N SER A 54 21.80 13.25 0.52
CA SER A 54 21.84 12.50 1.77
C SER A 54 20.65 11.52 1.82
N VAL A 55 20.88 10.28 2.26
CA VAL A 55 19.85 9.30 2.58
C VAL A 55 20.06 8.89 4.02
N ALA A 56 19.12 9.24 4.89
CA ALA A 56 19.22 8.99 6.33
C ALA A 56 18.16 7.97 6.78
N PRO A 57 18.43 7.20 7.85
CA PRO A 57 17.39 6.37 8.46
C PRO A 57 16.26 7.27 8.97
N LEU A 58 15.02 6.75 8.86
CA LEU A 58 13.84 7.46 9.35
C LEU A 58 13.83 7.49 10.88
N PRO A 59 13.80 8.64 11.53
CA PRO A 59 13.70 8.73 12.98
C PRO A 59 12.38 8.20 13.52
N GLY A 60 12.36 7.83 14.80
CA GLY A 60 11.17 7.32 15.48
C GLY A 60 11.07 5.81 15.50
N GLY A 61 9.85 5.29 15.56
CA GLY A 61 9.60 3.86 15.66
C GLY A 61 8.12 3.51 15.69
N LEU A 62 7.84 2.21 15.69
CA LEU A 62 6.50 1.65 15.81
C LEU A 62 5.99 1.79 17.24
N ASP A 63 4.69 2.04 17.37
CA ASP A 63 3.99 2.01 18.65
C ASP A 63 3.81 0.55 19.16
N PRO A 64 3.44 0.34 20.44
CA PRO A 64 3.22 -1.00 20.98
C PRO A 64 1.84 -1.60 20.65
N VAL A 65 1.07 -0.98 19.77
CA VAL A 65 -0.29 -1.42 19.43
C VAL A 65 -0.21 -2.68 18.58
N LEU A 66 -1.01 -3.69 18.96
CA LEU A 66 -1.11 -4.93 18.18
C LEU A 66 -1.87 -4.67 16.88
N LEU A 67 -1.38 -5.25 15.79
CA LEU A 67 -2.07 -5.30 14.52
C LEU A 67 -2.20 -6.75 14.07
N VAL A 68 -3.45 -7.20 13.96
CA VAL A 68 -3.79 -8.49 13.34
C VAL A 68 -3.61 -8.33 11.85
N ASN A 69 -2.54 -8.93 11.31
CA ASN A 69 -2.16 -8.80 9.91
C ASN A 69 -2.51 -10.08 9.15
N ASP A 70 -3.64 -10.03 8.47
CA ASP A 70 -4.21 -11.13 7.71
C ASP A 70 -4.05 -10.87 6.19
N ASN A 71 -2.90 -11.31 5.66
CA ASN A 71 -2.51 -11.13 4.26
C ASN A 71 -1.94 -12.42 3.64
N ASN A 72 -2.14 -13.58 4.28
CA ASN A 72 -1.75 -14.87 3.74
C ASN A 72 -2.84 -15.93 3.99
N PRO A 73 -3.45 -16.50 2.94
CA PRO A 73 -3.11 -16.33 1.52
C PRO A 73 -3.63 -14.98 0.98
N GLU A 74 -2.89 -14.34 0.07
CA GLU A 74 -3.50 -13.25 -0.70
C GLU A 74 -4.54 -13.83 -1.67
N LEU A 75 -4.16 -14.82 -2.46
CA LEU A 75 -5.09 -15.54 -3.33
C LEU A 75 -5.74 -16.70 -2.57
N ILE A 76 -6.98 -16.52 -2.13
CA ILE A 76 -7.74 -17.58 -1.44
C ILE A 76 -8.15 -18.67 -2.44
N ARG A 77 -7.78 -19.91 -2.13
CA ARG A 77 -8.06 -21.11 -2.96
C ARG A 77 -9.02 -22.10 -2.33
N GLY A 78 -9.35 -21.93 -1.06
CA GLY A 78 -10.22 -22.82 -0.31
C GLY A 78 -10.78 -22.16 0.95
N PRO A 79 -11.91 -22.69 1.48
CA PRO A 79 -12.48 -22.19 2.72
C PRO A 79 -11.58 -22.50 3.92
N GLY A 80 -11.82 -21.83 5.05
CA GLY A 80 -11.12 -22.07 6.29
C GLY A 80 -10.77 -20.81 7.07
N ILE A 81 -9.97 -20.99 8.11
CA ILE A 81 -9.44 -19.90 8.93
C ILE A 81 -8.32 -19.19 8.19
N LEU A 82 -8.45 -17.88 7.98
CA LEU A 82 -7.40 -17.05 7.42
C LEU A 82 -6.40 -16.65 8.52
N LEU A 83 -6.93 -16.16 9.64
CA LEU A 83 -6.19 -15.89 10.86
C LEU A 83 -7.09 -16.07 12.08
N SER A 84 -6.55 -16.58 13.18
CA SER A 84 -7.29 -16.69 14.44
C SER A 84 -6.39 -16.41 15.64
N THR A 85 -6.86 -15.50 16.51
CA THR A 85 -6.25 -15.22 17.82
C THR A 85 -6.93 -15.97 18.97
N PHE A 86 -7.86 -16.87 18.67
CA PHE A 86 -8.54 -17.70 19.68
C PHE A 86 -7.56 -18.61 20.43
N PRO A 87 -7.93 -19.07 21.63
CA PRO A 87 -7.20 -20.12 22.32
C PRO A 87 -7.17 -21.41 21.49
N ALA A 88 -6.03 -22.09 21.50
CA ALA A 88 -5.86 -23.39 20.85
C ALA A 88 -6.56 -24.52 21.61
N ALA A 89 -6.66 -24.38 22.94
CA ALA A 89 -7.30 -25.37 23.80
C ALA A 89 -8.80 -25.52 23.49
N GLY A 90 -9.25 -26.75 23.36
CA GLY A 90 -10.66 -27.07 23.10
C GLY A 90 -11.11 -26.89 21.64
N ARG A 91 -10.19 -26.63 20.71
CA ARG A 91 -10.49 -26.50 19.28
C ARG A 91 -10.21 -27.78 18.51
N GLY A 92 -10.99 -28.02 17.45
CA GLY A 92 -10.83 -29.19 16.60
C GLY A 92 -9.45 -29.24 15.92
N VAL A 93 -8.91 -28.09 15.51
CA VAL A 93 -7.56 -27.95 14.95
C VAL A 93 -6.75 -26.91 15.74
N PRO A 94 -6.11 -27.28 16.86
CA PRO A 94 -5.40 -26.32 17.73
C PRO A 94 -4.34 -25.48 17.01
N ALA A 95 -3.64 -26.04 16.04
CA ALA A 95 -2.59 -25.35 15.27
C ALA A 95 -3.12 -24.22 14.37
N ALA A 96 -4.44 -24.11 14.20
CA ALA A 96 -5.07 -23.02 13.46
C ALA A 96 -5.31 -21.75 14.32
N HIS A 97 -4.89 -21.76 15.59
CA HIS A 97 -5.15 -20.69 16.55
C HIS A 97 -3.85 -20.21 17.20
N LEU A 98 -3.64 -18.88 17.19
CA LEU A 98 -2.39 -18.27 17.67
C LEU A 98 -2.41 -17.94 19.17
N ASP A 99 -3.56 -18.03 19.82
CA ASP A 99 -3.76 -17.76 21.24
C ASP A 99 -3.22 -16.40 21.72
N VAL A 100 -3.61 -15.33 21.03
CA VAL A 100 -3.23 -13.96 21.39
C VAL A 100 -4.44 -13.16 21.87
N PRO A 101 -4.50 -12.76 23.16
CA PRO A 101 -5.56 -11.88 23.61
C PRO A 101 -5.40 -10.47 23.03
N LEU A 102 -6.53 -9.88 22.61
CA LEU A 102 -6.63 -8.50 22.14
C LEU A 102 -7.43 -7.70 23.15
N SER A 103 -6.89 -6.57 23.63
CA SER A 103 -7.56 -5.70 24.61
C SER A 103 -7.12 -4.25 24.43
N GLY A 104 -7.98 -3.28 24.77
CA GLY A 104 -7.74 -1.87 24.49
C GLY A 104 -7.61 -1.62 22.98
N ARG A 105 -6.70 -0.74 22.60
CA ARG A 105 -6.43 -0.40 21.21
C ARG A 105 -5.72 -1.55 20.46
N PHE A 106 -6.28 -1.96 19.33
CA PHE A 106 -5.62 -2.83 18.35
C PHE A 106 -6.16 -2.56 16.96
N ASP A 107 -5.45 -3.04 15.93
CA ASP A 107 -5.88 -2.89 14.53
C ASP A 107 -6.06 -4.28 13.88
N LEU A 108 -6.89 -4.33 12.83
CA LEU A 108 -7.00 -5.43 11.88
C LEU A 108 -6.67 -4.89 10.48
N PHE A 109 -5.77 -5.55 9.79
CA PHE A 109 -5.52 -5.38 8.36
C PHE A 109 -5.74 -6.73 7.67
N SER A 110 -6.61 -6.75 6.66
CA SER A 110 -6.92 -7.95 5.88
C SER A 110 -6.95 -7.60 4.40
N HIS A 111 -6.19 -8.36 3.59
CA HIS A 111 -6.11 -8.16 2.15
C HIS A 111 -6.10 -9.50 1.42
N HIS A 112 -7.17 -9.75 0.66
CA HIS A 112 -7.36 -11.00 -0.04
C HIS A 112 -7.86 -10.79 -1.46
N VAL A 113 -7.52 -11.75 -2.32
CA VAL A 113 -7.91 -11.83 -3.72
C VAL A 113 -8.61 -13.17 -3.96
N TYR A 114 -9.59 -13.17 -4.82
CA TYR A 114 -10.24 -14.37 -5.33
C TYR A 114 -10.19 -14.37 -6.87
N ALA A 115 -9.70 -15.48 -7.44
CA ALA A 115 -9.72 -15.76 -8.87
C ALA A 115 -10.77 -16.84 -9.13
N GLY A 116 -11.87 -16.45 -9.72
CA GLY A 116 -12.95 -17.37 -10.08
C GLY A 116 -12.56 -18.24 -11.28
N LYS A 117 -13.27 -19.37 -11.38
CA LYS A 117 -13.24 -20.23 -12.56
C LYS A 117 -14.64 -20.22 -13.21
N PRO A 118 -14.75 -20.51 -14.51
CA PRO A 118 -16.06 -20.54 -15.17
C PRO A 118 -17.10 -21.40 -14.44
N GLU A 119 -16.68 -22.55 -13.91
CA GLU A 119 -17.52 -23.48 -13.15
C GLU A 119 -17.93 -22.99 -11.76
N SER A 120 -17.29 -21.95 -11.23
CA SER A 120 -17.57 -21.36 -9.91
C SER A 120 -18.27 -19.99 -9.97
N LEU A 121 -18.75 -19.58 -11.15
CA LEU A 121 -19.40 -18.28 -11.35
C LEU A 121 -20.69 -18.09 -10.53
N ASP A 122 -21.32 -19.19 -10.11
CA ASP A 122 -22.53 -19.13 -9.29
C ASP A 122 -22.25 -19.04 -7.79
N SER A 123 -20.98 -18.99 -7.40
CA SER A 123 -20.56 -18.80 -6.02
C SER A 123 -19.76 -17.51 -5.83
N THR A 124 -19.83 -16.99 -4.61
CA THR A 124 -19.05 -15.84 -4.15
C THR A 124 -18.17 -16.31 -3.00
N LEU A 125 -16.93 -15.84 -2.95
CA LEU A 125 -16.13 -15.97 -1.75
C LEU A 125 -16.63 -14.93 -0.74
N TRP A 126 -16.90 -15.38 0.49
CA TRP A 126 -17.33 -14.53 1.60
C TRP A 126 -16.24 -14.52 2.66
N LEU A 127 -15.91 -13.31 3.12
CA LEU A 127 -14.96 -13.08 4.20
C LEU A 127 -15.74 -12.69 5.45
N ALA A 128 -15.48 -13.37 6.58
CA ALA A 128 -16.08 -13.01 7.84
C ALA A 128 -15.04 -12.60 8.87
N VAL A 129 -15.42 -11.67 9.76
CA VAL A 129 -14.69 -11.34 10.98
C VAL A 129 -15.57 -11.77 12.14
N VAL A 130 -15.05 -12.63 13.00
CA VAL A 130 -15.74 -13.11 14.22
C VAL A 130 -14.91 -12.75 15.45
N ALA A 131 -15.59 -12.49 16.57
CA ALA A 131 -14.92 -12.21 17.85
C ALA A 131 -15.69 -12.79 19.03
N GLN A 132 -14.97 -13.01 20.14
CA GLN A 132 -15.55 -13.55 21.38
C GLN A 132 -14.80 -12.98 22.59
N PRO A 133 -15.50 -12.58 23.69
CA PRO A 133 -14.84 -12.29 24.95
C PRO A 133 -14.04 -13.49 25.45
N ARG A 134 -12.89 -13.24 26.06
CA ARG A 134 -12.08 -14.29 26.70
C ARG A 134 -12.52 -14.58 28.14
N GLY A 135 -13.34 -13.72 28.72
CA GLY A 135 -13.92 -13.86 30.05
C GLY A 135 -15.43 -14.13 30.01
N ASN A 136 -16.05 -14.12 31.20
CA ASN A 136 -17.48 -14.40 31.38
C ASN A 136 -18.33 -13.12 31.40
N THR A 137 -17.78 -11.97 31.06
CA THR A 137 -18.51 -10.69 31.04
C THR A 137 -18.62 -10.19 29.58
N PRO A 138 -19.72 -9.48 29.25
CA PRO A 138 -19.85 -8.83 27.96
C PRO A 138 -18.71 -7.82 27.71
N VAL A 139 -18.27 -7.72 26.48
CA VAL A 139 -17.22 -6.79 26.05
C VAL A 139 -17.77 -5.87 24.97
N THR A 140 -17.56 -4.56 25.11
CA THR A 140 -17.85 -3.60 24.06
C THR A 140 -16.62 -3.41 23.19
N LEU A 141 -16.78 -3.64 21.90
CA LEU A 141 -15.78 -3.38 20.87
C LEU A 141 -16.20 -2.14 20.09
N ARG A 142 -15.40 -1.08 20.15
CA ARG A 142 -15.66 0.20 19.45
C ARG A 142 -14.81 0.33 18.22
N LEU A 143 -15.38 0.82 17.14
CA LEU A 143 -14.66 1.21 15.94
C LEU A 143 -14.14 2.65 16.09
N LEU A 144 -12.83 2.82 16.03
CA LEU A 144 -12.17 4.14 15.99
C LEU A 144 -12.05 4.68 14.57
N ALA A 145 -11.79 3.78 13.61
CA ALA A 145 -11.80 4.04 12.17
C ALA A 145 -11.91 2.70 11.43
N GLY A 146 -12.55 2.68 10.28
CA GLY A 146 -12.65 1.43 9.51
C GLY A 146 -13.15 1.63 8.11
N SER A 147 -12.54 0.93 7.17
CA SER A 147 -12.93 0.95 5.77
C SER A 147 -12.69 -0.39 5.10
N THR A 148 -13.48 -0.66 4.09
CA THR A 148 -13.34 -1.81 3.20
C THR A 148 -13.61 -1.42 1.75
N ALA A 149 -12.86 -1.98 0.81
CA ALA A 149 -13.04 -1.71 -0.60
C ALA A 149 -12.73 -2.93 -1.47
N LEU A 150 -13.42 -3.03 -2.59
CA LEU A 150 -13.14 -3.98 -3.67
C LEU A 150 -12.18 -3.36 -4.70
N SER A 151 -11.45 -4.19 -5.43
CA SER A 151 -10.64 -3.73 -6.57
C SER A 151 -11.46 -3.47 -7.81
N GLN A 152 -12.57 -4.19 -8.00
CA GLN A 152 -13.48 -4.01 -9.12
C GLN A 152 -14.93 -3.94 -8.64
N SER A 153 -15.70 -3.03 -9.23
CA SER A 153 -17.14 -2.91 -8.99
C SER A 153 -17.93 -3.96 -9.77
N LEU A 154 -19.05 -4.36 -9.21
CA LEU A 154 -20.08 -5.11 -9.94
C LEU A 154 -21.11 -4.21 -10.64
N ASP A 155 -21.04 -2.90 -10.43
CA ASP A 155 -21.92 -1.95 -11.11
C ASP A 155 -21.61 -1.97 -12.62
N PRO A 156 -22.60 -2.30 -13.49
CA PRO A 156 -22.40 -2.30 -14.93
C PRO A 156 -21.92 -0.94 -15.49
N ALA A 157 -22.28 0.18 -14.85
CA ALA A 157 -21.81 1.50 -15.23
C ALA A 157 -20.29 1.70 -14.98
N MET A 158 -19.70 0.84 -14.15
CA MET A 158 -18.27 0.83 -13.79
C MET A 158 -17.55 -0.35 -14.41
N ALA A 159 -18.21 -1.14 -15.27
CA ALA A 159 -17.65 -2.34 -15.87
C ALA A 159 -16.39 -2.01 -16.70
N GLY A 160 -15.32 -2.78 -16.47
CA GLY A 160 -14.03 -2.58 -17.14
C GLY A 160 -13.19 -1.43 -16.59
N ALA A 161 -13.65 -0.69 -15.58
CA ALA A 161 -12.82 0.26 -14.87
C ALA A 161 -11.72 -0.49 -14.08
N PRO A 162 -10.46 -0.04 -14.16
CA PRO A 162 -9.35 -0.76 -13.51
C PRO A 162 -9.44 -0.72 -11.98
N PHE A 163 -10.08 0.30 -11.42
CA PHE A 163 -10.25 0.52 -9.99
C PHE A 163 -11.50 1.37 -9.74
N LEU A 164 -11.84 1.56 -8.46
CA LEU A 164 -12.92 2.45 -8.05
C LEU A 164 -12.43 3.89 -7.84
N PRO A 165 -13.27 4.91 -8.07
CA PRO A 165 -12.90 6.29 -7.80
C PRO A 165 -12.73 6.51 -6.29
N LEU A 166 -11.75 7.36 -5.92
CA LEU A 166 -11.61 7.84 -4.55
C LEU A 166 -12.77 8.76 -4.20
N PRO A 167 -13.22 8.76 -2.94
CA PRO A 167 -14.12 9.78 -2.43
C PRO A 167 -13.55 11.19 -2.61
N ALA A 168 -14.41 12.18 -2.84
CA ALA A 168 -14.02 13.56 -3.12
C ALA A 168 -13.18 14.27 -2.04
N LEU A 169 -13.11 13.73 -0.84
CA LEU A 169 -12.43 14.33 0.33
C LEU A 169 -10.94 14.60 0.17
N MET A 170 -10.28 13.80 -0.67
CA MET A 170 -8.85 13.88 -0.89
C MET A 170 -8.53 14.10 -2.37
N SER A 171 -9.55 14.29 -3.20
CA SER A 171 -9.38 14.57 -4.62
C SER A 171 -8.91 16.00 -4.84
N GLN A 172 -7.93 16.13 -5.72
CA GLN A 172 -7.55 17.44 -6.25
C GLN A 172 -8.27 17.65 -7.59
N GLY A 173 -9.20 18.60 -7.63
CA GLY A 173 -9.92 18.98 -8.83
C GLY A 173 -11.14 18.10 -9.16
N SER A 174 -11.70 18.31 -10.37
CA SER A 174 -12.92 17.66 -10.86
C SER A 174 -12.69 16.28 -11.49
N THR A 175 -11.44 15.86 -11.68
CA THR A 175 -11.12 14.58 -12.32
C THR A 175 -11.14 13.46 -11.28
N PRO A 176 -11.91 12.39 -11.51
CA PRO A 176 -11.90 11.24 -10.62
C PRO A 176 -10.49 10.64 -10.50
N VAL A 177 -10.04 10.36 -9.28
CA VAL A 177 -8.82 9.65 -8.99
C VAL A 177 -9.16 8.19 -8.73
N TRP A 178 -8.63 7.30 -9.54
CA TRP A 178 -8.87 5.87 -9.45
C TRP A 178 -7.86 5.20 -8.53
N ALA A 179 -8.35 4.44 -7.56
CA ALA A 179 -7.53 3.81 -6.54
C ALA A 179 -7.84 2.32 -6.42
N GLY A 180 -6.81 1.51 -6.18
CA GLY A 180 -6.94 0.12 -5.77
C GLY A 180 -7.57 -0.01 -4.38
N PRO A 181 -7.93 -1.22 -3.96
CA PRO A 181 -8.64 -1.44 -2.70
C PRO A 181 -7.81 -1.00 -1.48
N GLY A 182 -6.50 -1.26 -1.48
CA GLY A 182 -5.61 -0.88 -0.39
C GLY A 182 -5.42 0.63 -0.27
N SER A 183 -5.17 1.31 -1.39
CA SER A 183 -5.01 2.77 -1.41
C SER A 183 -6.31 3.51 -1.06
N ARG A 184 -7.46 2.97 -1.47
CA ARG A 184 -8.77 3.53 -1.10
C ARG A 184 -9.03 3.43 0.40
N VAL A 185 -8.85 2.25 0.98
CA VAL A 185 -9.01 2.01 2.41
C VAL A 185 -8.06 2.91 3.22
N ALA A 186 -6.79 3.00 2.82
CA ALA A 186 -5.82 3.88 3.47
C ALA A 186 -6.25 5.36 3.42
N THR A 187 -6.78 5.83 2.28
CA THR A 187 -7.28 7.19 2.12
C THR A 187 -8.47 7.47 3.05
N GLU A 188 -9.43 6.57 3.10
CA GLU A 188 -10.64 6.71 3.92
C GLU A 188 -10.29 6.71 5.42
N LEU A 189 -9.34 5.87 5.86
CA LEU A 189 -8.86 5.91 7.25
C LEU A 189 -8.14 7.21 7.61
N LEU A 190 -7.28 7.74 6.72
CA LEU A 190 -6.64 9.04 6.91
C LEU A 190 -7.67 10.15 7.01
N ALA A 191 -8.73 10.09 6.22
CA ALA A 191 -9.84 11.03 6.24
C ALA A 191 -10.81 10.82 7.41
N ARG A 192 -10.60 9.78 8.24
CA ARG A 192 -11.49 9.37 9.33
C ARG A 192 -12.91 9.04 8.85
N GLN A 193 -13.02 8.50 7.65
CA GLN A 193 -14.26 7.97 7.13
C GLN A 193 -14.49 6.54 7.61
N ARG A 194 -15.74 6.12 7.54
CA ARG A 194 -16.17 4.77 7.83
C ARG A 194 -17.02 4.26 6.67
N SER A 195 -16.69 3.05 6.19
CA SER A 195 -17.55 2.38 5.22
C SER A 195 -18.92 2.05 5.83
N PRO A 196 -20.01 2.24 5.09
CA PRO A 196 -21.38 2.07 5.61
C PRO A 196 -21.64 0.65 6.16
N GLU A 197 -20.96 -0.37 5.59
CA GLU A 197 -21.09 -1.76 6.00
C GLU A 197 -20.50 -2.05 7.39
N ILE A 198 -19.69 -1.15 7.94
CA ILE A 198 -18.99 -1.37 9.20
C ILE A 198 -19.74 -0.65 10.34
N PRO A 199 -20.31 -1.37 11.32
CA PRO A 199 -20.93 -0.76 12.50
C PRO A 199 -19.96 0.10 13.32
N ALA A 200 -20.48 1.05 14.09
CA ALA A 200 -19.65 1.88 14.98
C ALA A 200 -19.18 1.12 16.23
N SER A 201 -19.91 0.09 16.64
CA SER A 201 -19.58 -0.74 17.80
C SER A 201 -20.31 -2.07 17.77
N TRP A 202 -19.81 -3.01 18.57
CA TRP A 202 -20.42 -4.32 18.82
C TRP A 202 -20.42 -4.59 20.32
N THR A 203 -21.48 -5.22 20.83
CA THR A 203 -21.51 -5.80 22.16
C THR A 203 -21.37 -7.31 22.05
N LEU A 204 -20.23 -7.82 22.48
CA LEU A 204 -19.91 -9.24 22.43
C LEU A 204 -20.39 -9.91 23.71
N GLN A 205 -21.20 -10.98 23.57
CA GLN A 205 -21.64 -11.79 24.68
C GLN A 205 -20.63 -12.93 24.93
N PRO A 206 -20.39 -13.31 26.19
CA PRO A 206 -19.58 -14.48 26.51
C PRO A 206 -20.22 -15.78 26.04
N GLY A 207 -19.43 -16.83 25.90
CA GLY A 207 -19.90 -18.19 25.61
C GLY A 207 -19.89 -18.59 24.15
N ALA A 208 -20.18 -17.68 23.23
CA ALA A 208 -20.17 -17.98 21.80
C ALA A 208 -19.52 -16.87 20.92
N PRO A 209 -18.89 -17.21 19.80
CA PRO A 209 -18.39 -16.22 18.85
C PRO A 209 -19.51 -15.39 18.24
N SER A 210 -19.32 -14.08 18.17
CA SER A 210 -20.18 -13.14 17.46
C SER A 210 -19.60 -12.82 16.09
N THR A 211 -20.43 -12.87 15.05
CA THR A 211 -20.03 -12.41 13.71
C THR A 211 -20.11 -10.89 13.65
N LEU A 212 -18.97 -10.23 13.44
CA LEU A 212 -18.85 -8.78 13.35
C LEU A 212 -19.18 -8.26 11.97
N LEU A 213 -18.61 -8.91 10.95
CA LEU A 213 -18.72 -8.54 9.53
C LEU A 213 -18.81 -9.80 8.68
N VAL A 214 -19.57 -9.70 7.58
CA VAL A 214 -19.57 -10.68 6.48
C VAL A 214 -19.53 -9.89 5.19
N LEU A 215 -18.45 -10.05 4.44
CA LEU A 215 -18.12 -9.21 3.28
C LEU A 215 -17.98 -10.08 2.02
N PRO A 216 -18.71 -9.79 0.94
CA PRO A 216 -18.59 -10.56 -0.31
C PRO A 216 -17.31 -10.19 -1.07
N LEU A 217 -16.74 -11.17 -1.74
CA LEU A 217 -15.68 -11.04 -2.73
C LEU A 217 -16.15 -11.66 -4.06
N PRO A 218 -16.98 -10.95 -4.80
CA PRO A 218 -17.61 -11.46 -6.01
C PRO A 218 -16.68 -11.34 -7.21
N VAL A 219 -16.77 -12.29 -8.14
CA VAL A 219 -16.02 -12.29 -9.42
C VAL A 219 -16.90 -12.49 -10.65
N ARG A 220 -18.17 -12.89 -10.46
CA ARG A 220 -19.09 -13.10 -11.57
C ARG A 220 -19.29 -11.83 -12.38
N GLY A 221 -19.17 -11.94 -13.69
CA GLY A 221 -19.33 -10.80 -14.60
C GLY A 221 -18.08 -9.90 -14.72
N LEU A 222 -17.00 -10.23 -14.05
CA LEU A 222 -15.71 -9.53 -14.20
C LEU A 222 -14.86 -10.17 -15.31
N ASP A 223 -14.03 -9.39 -15.98
CA ASP A 223 -13.03 -9.85 -16.95
C ASP A 223 -11.69 -9.14 -16.68
N PRO A 224 -10.67 -9.84 -16.16
CA PRO A 224 -10.69 -11.26 -15.77
C PRO A 224 -11.59 -11.52 -14.55
N LEU A 225 -11.92 -12.81 -14.32
CA LEU A 225 -12.66 -13.29 -13.15
C LEU A 225 -11.82 -13.18 -11.88
N LEU A 226 -11.45 -11.97 -11.53
CA LEU A 226 -10.51 -11.66 -10.45
C LEU A 226 -11.02 -10.44 -9.68
N ASN A 227 -11.07 -10.54 -8.37
CA ASN A 227 -11.34 -9.38 -7.52
C ASN A 227 -10.52 -9.45 -6.24
N GLY A 228 -10.23 -8.31 -5.66
CA GLY A 228 -9.55 -8.16 -4.38
C GLY A 228 -10.41 -7.36 -3.41
N ARG A 229 -10.30 -7.68 -2.13
CA ARG A 229 -10.89 -6.90 -1.05
C ARG A 229 -9.84 -6.56 -0.02
N ASN A 230 -9.80 -5.29 0.35
CA ASN A 230 -9.05 -4.82 1.51
C ASN A 230 -10.01 -4.40 2.61
N LEU A 231 -9.66 -4.74 3.84
CA LEU A 231 -10.36 -4.32 5.06
C LEU A 231 -9.31 -3.81 6.06
N GLN A 232 -9.55 -2.64 6.63
CA GLN A 232 -8.74 -2.18 7.76
C GLN A 232 -9.64 -1.58 8.83
N LEU A 233 -9.44 -2.05 10.08
CA LEU A 233 -10.18 -1.58 11.26
C LEU A 233 -9.18 -1.11 12.32
N ARG A 234 -9.51 0.00 12.95
CA ARG A 234 -8.91 0.47 14.19
C ARG A 234 -9.94 0.30 15.29
N LEU A 235 -9.62 -0.50 16.27
CA LEU A 235 -10.57 -0.99 17.27
C LEU A 235 -10.10 -0.65 18.68
N ASP A 236 -11.06 -0.52 19.59
CA ASP A 236 -10.82 -0.39 21.02
C ASP A 236 -11.78 -1.30 21.79
N SER A 237 -11.23 -2.26 22.51
CA SER A 237 -11.97 -3.26 23.26
C SER A 237 -11.96 -2.98 24.75
N SER A 238 -13.14 -2.97 25.38
CA SER A 238 -13.29 -2.73 26.82
C SER A 238 -12.75 -3.88 27.71
N GLY A 239 -12.43 -5.04 27.12
CA GLY A 239 -11.89 -6.20 27.78
C GLY A 239 -11.18 -7.14 26.79
N PRO A 240 -10.54 -8.20 27.28
CA PRO A 240 -9.81 -9.13 26.42
C PRO A 240 -10.78 -9.95 25.54
N ILE A 241 -10.48 -9.97 24.24
CA ILE A 241 -11.21 -10.75 23.23
C ILE A 241 -10.28 -11.64 22.43
N SER A 242 -10.86 -12.61 21.75
CA SER A 242 -10.29 -13.32 20.61
C SER A 242 -10.99 -12.86 19.34
N LEU A 243 -10.24 -12.81 18.22
CA LEU A 243 -10.74 -12.43 16.90
C LEU A 243 -10.25 -13.44 15.86
N ALA A 244 -11.09 -13.74 14.88
CA ALA A 244 -10.66 -14.52 13.70
C ALA A 244 -11.24 -13.94 12.41
N THR A 245 -10.51 -14.15 11.32
CA THR A 245 -10.93 -13.93 9.96
C THR A 245 -11.10 -15.27 9.25
N LEU A 246 -12.18 -15.42 8.54
CA LEU A 246 -12.63 -16.69 7.95
C LEU A 246 -13.02 -16.48 6.50
N ALA A 247 -12.84 -17.53 5.68
CA ALA A 247 -13.28 -17.55 4.28
C ALA A 247 -14.20 -18.74 4.02
N ALA A 248 -15.31 -18.50 3.31
CA ALA A 248 -16.23 -19.54 2.87
C ALA A 248 -16.81 -19.23 1.50
N PHE A 249 -17.13 -20.27 0.74
CA PHE A 249 -17.89 -20.11 -0.48
C PHE A 249 -19.40 -20.18 -0.18
N GLY A 250 -20.15 -19.34 -0.84
CA GLY A 250 -21.59 -19.29 -0.74
C GLY A 250 -22.25 -18.87 -2.06
N PRO A 251 -23.58 -18.89 -2.15
CA PRO A 251 -24.28 -18.39 -3.33
C PRO A 251 -24.00 -16.90 -3.55
N ASN A 252 -24.14 -16.44 -4.80
CA ASN A 252 -23.85 -15.05 -5.17
C ASN A 252 -24.72 -14.01 -4.44
N SER A 253 -25.95 -14.38 -4.09
CA SER A 253 -26.96 -13.46 -3.57
C SER A 253 -27.06 -13.39 -2.05
N SER A 254 -26.44 -14.33 -1.34
CA SER A 254 -26.55 -14.40 0.13
C SER A 254 -25.30 -15.01 0.77
N PRO A 255 -24.90 -14.52 1.95
CA PRO A 255 -23.79 -15.11 2.69
C PRO A 255 -24.12 -16.55 3.13
N PRO A 256 -23.09 -17.36 3.42
CA PRO A 256 -23.27 -18.64 4.07
C PRO A 256 -24.08 -18.52 5.38
N PRO A 257 -24.82 -19.56 5.78
CA PRO A 257 -25.53 -19.58 7.06
C PRO A 257 -24.63 -19.22 8.24
N ALA A 258 -25.17 -18.59 9.26
CA ALA A 258 -24.39 -18.14 10.43
C ALA A 258 -23.61 -19.27 11.11
N GLY A 259 -24.15 -20.49 11.15
CA GLY A 259 -23.49 -21.69 11.70
C GLY A 259 -22.18 -22.05 10.99
N THR A 260 -22.07 -21.75 9.70
CA THR A 260 -20.85 -22.02 8.90
C THR A 260 -19.61 -21.38 9.53
N TRP A 261 -19.74 -20.18 10.06
CA TRP A 261 -18.60 -19.46 10.66
C TRP A 261 -18.11 -20.12 11.95
N SER A 262 -19.02 -20.64 12.76
CA SER A 262 -18.68 -21.40 13.98
C SER A 262 -18.01 -22.75 13.63
N GLU A 263 -18.53 -23.46 12.63
CA GLU A 263 -17.96 -24.71 12.16
C GLU A 263 -16.55 -24.49 11.59
N LEU A 264 -16.35 -23.44 10.79
CA LEU A 264 -15.04 -23.09 10.24
C LEU A 264 -14.03 -22.70 11.32
N LEU A 265 -14.50 -22.08 12.42
CA LEU A 265 -13.63 -21.71 13.54
C LEU A 265 -13.09 -22.94 14.30
N ASP A 266 -13.76 -24.08 14.24
CA ASP A 266 -13.26 -25.35 14.76
C ASP A 266 -12.54 -26.20 13.69
N GLY A 267 -12.46 -25.68 12.47
CA GLY A 267 -11.76 -26.29 11.32
C GLY A 267 -10.28 -25.88 11.23
N GLY A 268 -9.71 -26.16 10.05
CA GLY A 268 -8.32 -25.86 9.73
C GLY A 268 -8.12 -24.52 9.06
N LEU A 269 -6.85 -24.20 8.80
CA LEU A 269 -6.44 -23.03 8.03
C LEU A 269 -6.85 -23.14 6.56
N SER A 270 -7.29 -22.04 5.97
CA SER A 270 -7.28 -21.88 4.52
C SER A 270 -5.85 -22.08 3.98
N PRO A 271 -5.66 -22.74 2.81
CA PRO A 271 -4.33 -23.01 2.27
C PRO A 271 -3.49 -21.74 2.16
N LYS A 272 -2.29 -21.75 2.77
CA LYS A 272 -1.34 -20.63 2.74
C LYS A 272 -0.55 -20.62 1.43
N GLU A 273 -0.09 -19.43 1.04
CA GLU A 273 0.77 -19.23 -0.13
C GLU A 273 2.24 -19.22 0.28
N HIS A 274 3.11 -19.65 -0.63
CA HIS A 274 4.56 -19.53 -0.61
C HIS A 274 5.25 -19.87 0.72
N GLN A 275 6.29 -20.69 0.63
CA GLN A 275 7.21 -20.88 1.72
C GLN A 275 8.20 -19.71 1.76
N PRO A 276 8.27 -18.92 2.84
CA PRO A 276 9.22 -17.84 2.96
C PRO A 276 10.62 -18.37 3.22
N THR A 277 11.64 -17.57 2.88
CA THR A 277 13.00 -17.84 3.35
C THR A 277 13.03 -17.71 4.88
N PRO A 278 13.56 -18.72 5.60
CA PRO A 278 13.69 -18.67 7.04
C PRO A 278 14.53 -17.49 7.51
N ARG A 279 14.25 -16.97 8.72
CA ARG A 279 15.04 -15.90 9.33
C ARG A 279 16.51 -16.30 9.45
N GLY A 280 17.40 -15.42 8.97
CA GLY A 280 18.87 -15.65 9.02
C GLY A 280 19.41 -16.57 7.93
N ALA A 281 18.58 -17.13 7.05
CA ALA A 281 19.07 -17.89 5.91
C ALA A 281 19.85 -17.01 4.93
N LYS A 282 20.91 -17.59 4.35
CA LYS A 282 21.74 -16.91 3.35
C LYS A 282 21.16 -17.11 1.93
N GLY A 283 21.47 -16.18 1.03
CA GLY A 283 21.12 -16.28 -0.38
C GLY A 283 19.93 -15.37 -0.77
N LYS A 284 19.20 -15.77 -1.82
CA LYS A 284 18.05 -15.01 -2.30
C LYS A 284 16.90 -15.10 -1.29
N LEU A 285 16.47 -13.94 -0.79
CA LEU A 285 15.31 -13.89 0.08
C LEU A 285 14.02 -14.05 -0.74
N VAL A 286 13.19 -15.01 -0.34
CA VAL A 286 11.82 -15.17 -0.80
C VAL A 286 10.93 -14.54 0.28
N TYR A 287 10.41 -13.36 -0.01
CA TYR A 287 9.39 -12.76 0.83
C TYR A 287 8.07 -13.48 0.58
N SER A 288 7.38 -13.80 1.66
CA SER A 288 6.00 -14.25 1.61
C SER A 288 5.11 -13.24 2.33
N ARG A 289 3.83 -13.41 2.14
CA ARG A 289 2.83 -12.67 2.90
C ARG A 289 2.75 -13.19 4.32
N VAL A 290 2.27 -12.36 5.23
CA VAL A 290 2.13 -12.70 6.64
C VAL A 290 0.69 -13.06 6.99
N SER A 291 0.55 -13.96 7.97
CA SER A 291 -0.70 -14.18 8.70
C SER A 291 -0.33 -14.37 10.16
N GLY A 292 -0.61 -13.34 10.96
CA GLY A 292 -0.22 -13.32 12.36
C GLY A 292 -0.52 -11.99 13.05
N VAL A 293 -0.02 -11.84 14.26
CA VAL A 293 -0.18 -10.61 15.06
C VAL A 293 1.17 -9.94 15.18
N GLN A 294 1.28 -8.74 14.64
CA GLN A 294 2.48 -7.90 14.71
C GLN A 294 2.37 -6.86 15.83
N ILE A 295 3.52 -6.32 16.25
CA ILE A 295 3.62 -5.18 17.16
C ILE A 295 3.91 -3.94 16.33
N GLY A 296 3.01 -2.98 16.38
CA GLY A 296 3.13 -1.71 15.67
C GLY A 296 2.05 -1.49 14.62
N SER A 297 1.27 -0.45 14.82
CA SER A 297 0.24 0.03 13.89
C SER A 297 0.52 1.43 13.39
N VAL A 298 1.36 2.20 14.11
CA VAL A 298 1.76 3.56 13.75
C VAL A 298 3.25 3.73 13.99
N TRP A 299 3.97 4.16 12.95
CA TRP A 299 5.33 4.69 13.07
C TRP A 299 5.25 6.19 13.33
N ARG A 300 5.79 6.63 14.48
CA ARG A 300 5.88 8.06 14.80
C ARG A 300 7.31 8.52 14.82
N GLY A 301 7.56 9.67 14.18
CA GLY A 301 8.90 10.25 14.13
C GLY A 301 8.90 11.76 14.01
N THR A 302 9.91 12.37 14.62
CA THR A 302 10.24 13.78 14.41
C THR A 302 11.61 13.87 13.74
N ILE A 303 11.64 14.44 12.55
CA ILE A 303 12.82 14.52 11.70
C ILE A 303 13.56 15.82 12.01
N THR A 304 14.72 15.71 12.65
CA THR A 304 15.54 16.87 13.08
C THR A 304 17.00 16.70 12.66
N SER A 305 17.76 17.78 12.68
CA SER A 305 19.22 17.70 12.59
C SER A 305 19.81 17.14 13.90
N PRO A 306 20.95 16.45 13.88
CA PRO A 306 21.58 15.89 15.07
C PRO A 306 21.76 16.95 16.17
N GLY A 307 21.30 16.63 17.39
CA GLY A 307 21.41 17.52 18.56
C GLY A 307 20.51 18.76 18.52
N GLN A 308 19.56 18.84 17.56
CA GLN A 308 18.67 19.99 17.43
C GLN A 308 17.18 19.54 17.58
N HIS A 309 16.31 20.51 17.84
CA HIS A 309 14.85 20.33 17.85
C HIS A 309 14.20 20.70 16.50
N TRP A 310 15.00 20.98 15.49
CA TRP A 310 14.57 21.30 14.12
C TRP A 310 15.50 20.66 13.08
N LEU A 311 15.00 20.51 11.88
CA LEU A 311 15.79 20.17 10.72
C LEU A 311 16.27 21.46 10.05
N SER A 312 17.58 21.59 9.85
CA SER A 312 18.12 22.71 9.08
C SER A 312 17.67 22.63 7.62
N ALA A 313 17.16 23.73 7.08
CA ALA A 313 16.84 23.82 5.66
C ALA A 313 18.05 23.55 4.73
N ALA A 314 19.26 23.80 5.23
CA ALA A 314 20.52 23.53 4.54
C ALA A 314 20.86 22.03 4.46
N ALA A 315 20.13 21.14 5.16
CA ALA A 315 20.30 19.69 5.03
C ALA A 315 19.80 19.16 3.66
N ALA A 316 18.92 19.89 2.98
CA ALA A 316 18.45 19.50 1.65
C ALA A 316 19.57 19.60 0.59
N PRO A 317 19.65 18.64 -0.38
CA PRO A 317 18.71 17.55 -0.60
C PRO A 317 18.92 16.34 0.34
N ILE A 318 17.86 15.90 0.99
CA ILE A 318 17.87 14.75 1.91
C ILE A 318 16.61 13.91 1.77
N SER A 319 16.73 12.60 1.98
CA SER A 319 15.62 11.64 1.92
C SER A 319 15.64 10.64 3.06
N TRP A 320 14.46 10.13 3.40
CA TRP A 320 14.24 9.09 4.41
C TRP A 320 13.41 7.96 3.80
N PRO A 321 13.90 6.70 3.85
CA PRO A 321 13.13 5.55 3.40
C PRO A 321 11.84 5.38 4.21
N ILE A 322 10.79 4.99 3.53
CA ILE A 322 9.48 4.61 4.09
C ILE A 322 9.25 3.13 3.78
N ALA A 323 8.88 2.34 4.78
CA ALA A 323 8.68 0.89 4.70
C ALA A 323 9.92 0.13 4.19
N SER A 324 11.13 0.58 4.59
CA SER A 324 12.37 -0.08 4.18
C SER A 324 12.47 -1.50 4.73
N LEU A 325 13.08 -2.37 3.90
CA LEU A 325 13.26 -3.80 4.13
C LEU A 325 14.73 -4.13 4.29
N GLU A 326 15.01 -5.35 4.75
CA GLU A 326 16.36 -5.91 4.73
C GLU A 326 16.99 -5.86 3.32
N GLN A 327 16.17 -6.11 2.27
CA GLN A 327 16.55 -5.91 0.87
C GLN A 327 15.89 -4.64 0.31
N GLY A 328 16.65 -3.55 0.25
CA GLY A 328 16.18 -2.25 -0.21
C GLY A 328 16.18 -1.18 0.89
N SER A 329 17.19 -1.23 1.78
CA SER A 329 17.38 -0.21 2.83
C SER A 329 17.90 1.13 2.29
N LEU A 330 18.21 1.21 1.00
CA LEU A 330 18.73 2.39 0.30
C LEU A 330 20.04 2.93 0.91
N GLY A 331 20.85 2.03 1.47
CA GLY A 331 22.14 2.36 2.09
C GLY A 331 22.06 2.75 3.56
N THR A 332 20.87 2.82 4.16
CA THR A 332 20.71 3.17 5.58
C THR A 332 20.90 1.99 6.53
N GLY A 333 20.76 0.76 6.03
CA GLY A 333 20.72 -0.46 6.84
C GLY A 333 19.48 -0.59 7.74
N GLN A 334 18.57 0.41 7.72
CA GLN A 334 17.36 0.37 8.55
C GLN A 334 16.32 -0.59 7.98
N VAL A 335 15.75 -1.43 8.84
CA VAL A 335 14.57 -2.26 8.58
C VAL A 335 13.42 -1.71 9.41
N GLN A 336 12.31 -1.38 8.75
CA GLN A 336 11.15 -0.74 9.39
C GLN A 336 9.96 -1.69 9.52
N THR A 337 10.00 -2.86 8.92
CA THR A 337 8.90 -3.82 8.97
C THR A 337 8.65 -4.31 10.39
N ALA A 338 7.38 -4.32 10.80
CA ALA A 338 6.97 -4.84 12.09
C ALA A 338 7.23 -6.35 12.21
N GLU A 339 7.79 -6.76 13.33
CA GLU A 339 7.94 -8.19 13.66
C GLU A 339 6.62 -8.78 14.13
N LEU A 340 6.39 -10.04 13.77
CA LEU A 340 5.22 -10.79 14.23
C LEU A 340 5.49 -11.35 15.63
N LYS A 341 4.61 -11.03 16.57
CA LYS A 341 4.57 -11.59 17.93
C LYS A 341 4.11 -13.04 17.91
N ALA A 342 3.15 -13.36 17.03
CA ALA A 342 2.62 -14.68 16.82
C ALA A 342 2.30 -14.87 15.35
N LEU A 343 2.65 -16.04 14.78
CA LEU A 343 2.52 -16.36 13.37
C LEU A 343 2.36 -17.86 13.16
N TYR A 344 1.79 -18.26 12.03
CA TYR A 344 1.71 -19.65 11.65
C TYR A 344 3.04 -20.17 11.10
N PRO A 345 3.38 -21.45 11.34
CA PRO A 345 4.47 -22.11 10.65
C PRO A 345 4.32 -21.99 9.12
N GLY A 346 5.41 -21.69 8.43
CA GLY A 346 5.40 -21.54 6.96
C GLY A 346 4.88 -20.22 6.45
N THR A 347 4.57 -19.23 7.31
CA THR A 347 4.36 -17.83 6.92
C THR A 347 5.59 -16.99 7.22
N ALA A 348 5.69 -15.80 6.62
CA ALA A 348 6.81 -14.90 6.88
C ALA A 348 6.77 -14.39 8.33
N TRP A 349 7.94 -14.26 8.94
CA TRP A 349 8.10 -13.74 10.31
C TRP A 349 7.99 -12.21 10.39
N ALA A 350 8.13 -11.53 9.26
CA ALA A 350 7.89 -10.09 9.10
C ALA A 350 7.31 -9.83 7.71
N ALA A 351 6.46 -8.83 7.61
CA ALA A 351 5.88 -8.43 6.34
C ALA A 351 6.95 -7.91 5.37
N HIS A 352 6.74 -8.10 4.06
CA HIS A 352 7.57 -7.51 3.01
C HIS A 352 7.20 -6.03 2.71
N GLY A 353 6.50 -5.40 3.64
CA GLY A 353 6.08 -4.01 3.67
C GLY A 353 5.25 -3.78 4.92
N ASN A 354 5.23 -2.55 5.44
CA ASN A 354 4.40 -2.19 6.59
C ASN A 354 2.93 -1.93 6.19
N TYR A 355 2.31 -2.88 5.49
CA TYR A 355 0.93 -2.77 5.05
C TYR A 355 -0.03 -2.53 6.22
N GLY A 356 -0.88 -1.51 6.10
CA GLY A 356 -1.80 -1.08 7.14
C GLY A 356 -1.17 -0.22 8.23
N VAL A 357 0.16 -0.09 8.29
CA VAL A 357 0.86 0.78 9.25
C VAL A 357 0.78 2.24 8.80
N GLU A 358 0.40 3.12 9.72
CA GLU A 358 0.45 4.56 9.50
C GLU A 358 1.84 5.12 9.80
N TYR A 359 2.38 5.94 8.93
CA TYR A 359 3.51 6.82 9.19
C TYR A 359 2.99 8.20 9.52
N ASP A 360 3.33 8.71 10.71
CA ASP A 360 2.96 10.03 11.23
C ASP A 360 4.23 10.79 11.59
N LEU A 361 4.69 11.62 10.65
CA LEU A 361 5.99 12.24 10.69
C LEU A 361 5.86 13.76 10.84
N THR A 362 6.64 14.33 11.75
CA THR A 362 6.77 15.79 11.95
C THR A 362 8.16 16.25 11.51
N ILE A 363 8.22 17.32 10.72
CA ILE A 363 9.47 17.92 10.24
C ILE A 363 9.49 19.41 10.65
N PRO A 364 10.01 19.74 11.83
CA PRO A 364 10.17 21.14 12.25
C PRO A 364 11.37 21.75 11.51
N LEU A 365 11.12 22.47 10.42
CA LEU A 365 12.13 23.12 9.59
C LEU A 365 12.57 24.45 10.17
N ARG A 366 13.86 24.76 10.01
CA ARG A 366 14.41 26.11 10.31
C ARG A 366 15.42 26.50 9.23
N ASN A 367 15.29 27.73 8.73
CA ASN A 367 16.33 28.35 7.91
C ASN A 367 17.36 29.01 8.82
N THR A 368 18.53 28.41 8.95
CA THR A 368 19.65 28.94 9.74
C THR A 368 20.62 29.79 8.91
N GLY A 369 20.38 29.93 7.60
CA GLY A 369 21.18 30.71 6.67
C GLY A 369 20.79 32.18 6.64
N ALA A 370 21.61 32.99 5.98
CA ALA A 370 21.41 34.43 5.81
C ALA A 370 20.49 34.79 4.61
N SER A 371 20.19 33.83 3.75
CA SER A 371 19.33 34.03 2.56
C SER A 371 18.01 33.24 2.64
N PRO A 372 16.93 33.70 2.01
CA PRO A 372 15.71 32.93 1.89
C PRO A 372 15.98 31.61 1.17
N VAL A 373 15.30 30.54 1.60
CA VAL A 373 15.35 29.23 0.97
C VAL A 373 13.94 28.79 0.56
N GLN A 374 13.86 28.07 -0.56
CA GLN A 374 12.63 27.41 -0.99
C GLN A 374 12.93 25.93 -1.20
N LEU A 375 12.15 25.10 -0.52
CA LEU A 375 12.26 23.64 -0.56
C LEU A 375 10.97 23.04 -1.11
N GLN A 376 11.07 21.87 -1.70
CA GLN A 376 9.92 21.05 -2.09
C GLN A 376 9.93 19.73 -1.35
N LEU A 377 8.76 19.28 -0.97
CA LEU A 377 8.53 17.94 -0.41
C LEU A 377 8.06 17.00 -1.51
N ALA A 378 8.60 15.79 -1.55
CA ALA A 378 8.17 14.74 -2.50
C ALA A 378 8.14 13.37 -1.82
N LEU A 379 7.25 12.49 -2.29
CA LEU A 379 7.34 11.05 -2.07
C LEU A 379 7.76 10.42 -3.39
N GLU A 380 8.76 9.51 -3.36
CA GLU A 380 9.40 8.98 -4.56
C GLU A 380 9.61 7.47 -4.45
N SER A 381 9.77 6.78 -5.59
CA SER A 381 9.97 5.33 -5.68
C SER A 381 11.31 5.00 -6.36
N PRO A 382 12.47 5.19 -5.67
CA PRO A 382 13.78 4.94 -6.26
C PRO A 382 14.01 3.45 -6.53
N LEU A 383 15.05 3.16 -7.31
CA LEU A 383 15.52 1.79 -7.53
C LEU A 383 16.14 1.23 -6.24
N LYS A 384 15.80 -0.02 -5.91
CA LYS A 384 16.29 -0.71 -4.70
C LYS A 384 17.80 -0.91 -4.73
N HIS A 385 18.43 -0.68 -3.59
CA HIS A 385 19.82 -1.04 -3.31
C HIS A 385 20.04 -1.12 -1.80
N ASN A 386 21.11 -1.81 -1.37
CA ASN A 386 21.46 -1.92 0.05
C ASN A 386 22.72 -1.15 0.40
N GLN A 387 23.61 -0.92 -0.57
CA GLN A 387 24.86 -0.20 -0.33
C GLN A 387 24.64 1.31 -0.42
N PRO A 388 25.34 2.11 0.39
CA PRO A 388 25.35 3.57 0.23
C PRO A 388 25.92 3.97 -1.14
N LEU A 389 25.18 4.78 -1.89
CA LEU A 389 25.58 5.25 -3.22
C LEU A 389 25.87 6.77 -3.26
N GLY A 390 25.79 7.45 -2.12
CA GLY A 390 25.83 8.91 -2.06
C GLY A 390 24.63 9.59 -2.71
N GLY A 391 23.50 8.88 -2.79
CA GLY A 391 22.25 9.36 -3.37
C GLY A 391 21.28 8.24 -3.70
N LEU A 392 20.28 8.57 -4.50
CA LEU A 392 19.23 7.66 -4.97
C LEU A 392 19.32 7.45 -6.47
N ARG A 393 19.01 6.24 -6.90
CA ARG A 393 18.97 5.87 -8.33
C ARG A 393 17.54 5.91 -8.84
N PHE A 394 17.36 6.51 -10.01
CA PHE A 394 16.08 6.60 -10.71
C PHE A 394 16.25 6.12 -12.16
N ASN A 395 15.17 5.68 -12.77
CA ASN A 395 15.16 5.38 -14.18
C ASN A 395 15.16 6.68 -15.00
N SER A 396 15.89 6.70 -16.10
CA SER A 396 15.84 7.79 -17.07
C SER A 396 14.56 7.78 -17.92
N GLN A 397 13.88 6.63 -17.98
CA GLN A 397 12.57 6.46 -18.61
C GLN A 397 11.61 5.74 -17.63
N PRO A 398 10.32 6.07 -17.65
CA PRO A 398 9.34 5.45 -16.75
C PRO A 398 9.27 3.93 -16.93
N SER A 399 9.36 3.18 -15.85
CA SER A 399 9.11 1.75 -15.82
C SER A 399 7.63 1.45 -16.09
N ARG A 400 7.31 0.23 -16.53
CA ARG A 400 5.91 -0.25 -16.59
C ARG A 400 5.38 -0.67 -15.22
N ALA A 401 6.26 -1.09 -14.30
CA ALA A 401 5.87 -1.58 -12.99
C ALA A 401 5.47 -0.44 -12.05
N VAL A 402 4.23 -0.46 -11.58
CA VAL A 402 3.75 0.45 -10.53
C VAL A 402 4.23 -0.07 -9.20
N MET A 403 4.90 0.78 -8.41
CA MET A 403 5.49 0.45 -7.11
C MET A 403 4.73 1.11 -5.94
N PHE A 404 3.94 2.12 -6.21
CA PHE A 404 3.15 2.78 -5.19
C PHE A 404 1.84 3.32 -5.77
N ARG A 405 0.74 3.01 -5.10
CA ARG A 405 -0.54 3.70 -5.23
C ARG A 405 -1.00 4.03 -3.83
N GLY A 406 -1.11 5.30 -3.50
CA GLY A 406 -1.48 5.66 -2.15
C GLY A 406 -1.66 7.15 -1.97
N THR A 407 -2.24 7.52 -0.83
CA THR A 407 -2.46 8.91 -0.45
C THR A 407 -1.45 9.32 0.61
N VAL A 408 -0.83 10.48 0.37
CA VAL A 408 0.01 11.19 1.34
C VAL A 408 -0.74 12.43 1.78
N GLU A 409 -0.91 12.59 3.07
CA GLU A 409 -1.50 13.78 3.68
C GLU A 409 -0.37 14.67 4.21
N VAL A 410 -0.37 15.94 3.82
CA VAL A 410 0.62 16.91 4.27
C VAL A 410 -0.07 18.17 4.80
N SER A 411 0.50 18.74 5.85
CA SER A 411 0.15 20.10 6.33
C SER A 411 1.41 20.94 6.56
N GLY A 412 1.26 22.25 6.50
CA GLY A 412 2.36 23.19 6.73
C GLY A 412 3.13 23.61 5.48
N LEU A 413 2.78 23.12 4.28
CA LEU A 413 3.30 23.63 3.01
C LEU A 413 2.90 25.09 2.79
N ASP A 414 3.47 25.75 1.79
CA ASP A 414 3.05 27.08 1.40
C ASP A 414 1.59 27.07 0.91
N GLY A 415 0.77 27.88 1.54
CA GLY A 415 -0.63 28.10 1.19
C GLY A 415 -0.85 29.51 0.66
N PRO A 416 -2.11 29.88 0.35
CA PRO A 416 -2.46 31.22 -0.11
C PRO A 416 -1.96 32.31 0.86
N GLY A 417 -1.38 33.37 0.31
CA GLY A 417 -0.84 34.49 1.08
C GLY A 417 0.38 34.14 1.93
N GLY A 418 1.14 33.07 1.60
CA GLY A 418 2.35 32.65 2.31
C GLY A 418 2.11 32.02 3.68
N ARG A 419 0.85 31.78 4.06
CA ARG A 419 0.50 31.09 5.31
C ARG A 419 0.72 29.58 5.17
N PRO A 420 1.02 28.87 6.28
CA PRO A 420 1.06 27.40 6.25
C PRO A 420 -0.27 26.84 5.78
N SER A 421 -0.24 25.92 4.82
CA SER A 421 -1.44 25.23 4.36
C SER A 421 -2.03 24.38 5.48
N ALA A 422 -3.36 24.27 5.49
CA ALA A 422 -4.06 23.25 6.23
C ALA A 422 -3.71 21.85 5.65
N ARG A 423 -4.36 20.83 6.17
CA ARG A 423 -4.20 19.44 5.71
C ARG A 423 -4.62 19.31 4.25
N GLN A 424 -3.74 18.76 3.41
CA GLN A 424 -3.95 18.46 1.99
C GLN A 424 -3.64 17.00 1.74
N GLY A 425 -4.42 16.33 0.89
CA GLY A 425 -4.19 14.95 0.47
C GLY A 425 -3.71 14.90 -0.98
N PHE A 426 -2.71 14.07 -1.23
CA PHE A 426 -2.12 13.83 -2.55
C PHE A 426 -2.19 12.35 -2.86
N HIS A 427 -2.98 11.95 -3.85
CA HIS A 427 -2.97 10.58 -4.32
C HIS A 427 -1.91 10.42 -5.39
N LEU A 428 -0.98 9.48 -5.16
CA LEU A 428 0.16 9.23 -6.04
C LEU A 428 0.06 7.84 -6.66
N VAL A 429 0.42 7.76 -7.94
CA VAL A 429 0.67 6.51 -8.66
C VAL A 429 2.08 6.60 -9.20
N GLN A 430 3.00 5.80 -8.64
CA GLN A 430 4.42 5.88 -8.98
C GLN A 430 4.96 4.55 -9.48
N ARG A 431 5.86 4.64 -10.43
CA ARG A 431 6.51 3.50 -11.07
C ARG A 431 7.89 3.23 -10.48
N ALA A 432 8.44 2.06 -10.76
CA ALA A 432 9.78 1.70 -10.31
C ALA A 432 10.84 2.67 -10.86
N GLY A 433 11.67 3.20 -9.97
CA GLY A 433 12.71 4.17 -10.29
C GLY A 433 12.17 5.53 -10.71
N GLU A 434 10.98 5.92 -10.26
CA GLU A 434 10.36 7.21 -10.58
C GLU A 434 10.62 8.26 -9.51
N GLN A 435 11.06 9.44 -9.95
CA GLN A 435 11.06 10.63 -9.12
C GLN A 435 9.60 11.09 -8.94
N GLY A 436 9.21 11.35 -7.70
CA GLY A 436 7.87 11.81 -7.39
C GLY A 436 7.65 13.27 -7.80
N PRO A 437 6.38 13.65 -8.02
CA PRO A 437 6.03 15.05 -8.14
C PRO A 437 6.27 15.79 -6.82
N ALA A 438 6.49 17.09 -6.88
CA ALA A 438 6.45 17.93 -5.69
C ALA A 438 5.03 17.92 -5.10
N LEU A 439 4.90 17.55 -3.83
CA LEU A 439 3.65 17.66 -3.07
C LEU A 439 3.33 19.12 -2.73
N GLY A 440 4.34 19.96 -2.73
CA GLY A 440 4.26 21.39 -2.50
C GLY A 440 5.59 21.95 -2.06
N THR A 441 5.63 23.26 -1.84
CA THR A 441 6.82 24.01 -1.45
C THR A 441 6.75 24.53 -0.03
N VAL A 442 7.91 24.86 0.51
CA VAL A 442 8.08 25.55 1.78
C VAL A 442 9.10 26.67 1.58
N SER A 443 8.65 27.90 1.74
CA SER A 443 9.48 29.09 1.66
C SER A 443 9.83 29.60 3.07
N LEU A 444 11.10 29.78 3.37
CA LEU A 444 11.60 30.21 4.67
C LEU A 444 12.53 31.42 4.51
N ALA A 445 12.16 32.56 5.08
CA ALA A 445 13.08 33.68 5.27
C ALA A 445 14.23 33.30 6.23
N PRO A 446 15.33 34.05 6.28
CA PRO A 446 16.39 33.86 7.27
C PRO A 446 15.81 33.79 8.69
N GLY A 447 16.23 32.81 9.47
CA GLY A 447 15.76 32.58 10.85
C GLY A 447 14.38 32.02 11.00
N ALA A 448 13.56 31.96 9.92
CA ALA A 448 12.19 31.47 9.96
C ALA A 448 12.10 29.97 10.24
N GLN A 449 10.98 29.59 10.86
CA GLN A 449 10.65 28.21 11.20
C GLN A 449 9.30 27.82 10.59
N ARG A 450 9.15 26.55 10.20
CA ARG A 450 7.91 25.96 9.69
C ARG A 450 7.84 24.49 10.09
N SER A 451 6.74 24.06 10.67
CA SER A 451 6.51 22.62 10.93
C SER A 451 5.68 22.02 9.80
N LEU A 452 6.21 20.97 9.18
CA LEU A 452 5.45 20.10 8.29
C LEU A 452 4.99 18.87 9.06
N ARG A 453 3.81 18.36 8.75
CA ARG A 453 3.37 17.03 9.17
C ARG A 453 3.02 16.23 7.93
N VAL A 454 3.56 15.01 7.85
CA VAL A 454 3.33 14.07 6.76
C VAL A 454 2.69 12.83 7.35
N ARG A 455 1.56 12.40 6.78
CA ARG A 455 0.89 11.16 7.16
C ARG A 455 0.58 10.33 5.94
N LEU A 456 0.80 9.03 6.05
CA LEU A 456 0.34 8.04 5.08
C LEU A 456 0.09 6.72 5.80
N ILE A 457 -0.89 5.96 5.35
CA ILE A 457 -1.01 4.54 5.70
C ILE A 457 -0.41 3.76 4.54
N TYR A 458 0.54 2.88 4.83
CA TYR A 458 1.22 2.12 3.78
C TYR A 458 0.24 1.12 3.15
N PRO A 459 -0.13 1.31 1.88
CA PRO A 459 -1.25 0.58 1.28
C PRO A 459 -0.82 -0.78 0.75
N ALA A 460 -1.78 -1.73 0.66
CA ALA A 460 -1.57 -3.02 -0.01
C ALA A 460 -1.13 -2.88 -1.48
N ASP A 461 -1.48 -1.75 -2.12
CA ASP A 461 -1.17 -1.45 -3.53
C ASP A 461 0.25 -0.87 -3.71
N ALA A 462 1.17 -1.15 -2.79
CA ALA A 462 2.54 -0.66 -2.83
C ALA A 462 3.58 -1.77 -2.72
N THR A 463 4.75 -1.51 -3.29
CA THR A 463 5.95 -2.36 -3.16
C THR A 463 7.11 -1.50 -2.65
N PRO A 464 7.59 -1.72 -1.41
CA PRO A 464 8.60 -0.88 -0.79
C PRO A 464 10.00 -1.04 -1.39
N PRO A 465 10.91 -0.10 -1.07
CA PRO A 465 10.68 1.11 -0.30
C PRO A 465 10.25 2.29 -1.16
N GLN A 466 9.56 3.23 -0.57
CA GLN A 466 9.47 4.61 -1.02
C GLN A 466 10.41 5.49 -0.21
N VAL A 467 10.60 6.74 -0.60
CA VAL A 467 11.34 7.74 0.17
C VAL A 467 10.55 9.03 0.28
N LEU A 468 10.56 9.60 1.46
CA LEU A 468 10.17 10.99 1.68
C LEU A 468 11.40 11.86 1.43
N SER A 469 11.31 12.82 0.52
CA SER A 469 12.44 13.68 0.11
C SER A 469 12.14 15.14 0.36
N LEU A 470 13.13 15.84 0.92
CA LEU A 470 13.16 17.30 1.02
C LEU A 470 14.25 17.80 0.07
N LEU A 471 13.84 18.54 -0.96
CA LEU A 471 14.71 18.92 -2.06
C LEU A 471 14.72 20.45 -2.21
N PRO A 472 15.84 21.08 -2.62
CA PRO A 472 15.81 22.47 -3.02
C PRO A 472 14.97 22.63 -4.30
N VAL A 473 14.20 23.69 -4.37
CA VAL A 473 13.50 24.05 -5.62
C VAL A 473 14.56 24.50 -6.64
N PRO A 474 14.58 23.92 -7.85
CA PRO A 474 15.47 24.36 -8.90
C PRO A 474 15.29 25.88 -9.14
N ARG A 475 16.37 26.65 -9.07
CA ARG A 475 16.31 28.04 -9.52
C ARG A 475 16.05 28.04 -11.02
N ALA A 476 15.03 28.78 -11.45
CA ALA A 476 14.86 29.06 -12.88
C ALA A 476 16.19 29.65 -13.37
N GLN A 477 16.83 28.96 -14.33
CA GLN A 477 17.95 29.58 -15.02
C GLN A 477 17.42 30.85 -15.68
N PRO A 478 18.13 32.00 -15.55
CA PRO A 478 17.76 33.16 -16.33
C PRO A 478 17.72 32.74 -17.79
N VAL A 479 16.60 32.96 -18.45
CA VAL A 479 16.55 32.83 -19.91
C VAL A 479 17.55 33.84 -20.41
N GLU A 480 18.70 33.40 -20.93
CA GLU A 480 19.61 34.29 -21.63
C GLU A 480 18.82 35.02 -22.71
N ALA A 481 18.74 36.34 -22.54
CA ALA A 481 18.09 37.15 -23.55
C ALA A 481 18.79 36.87 -24.89
N PRO A 482 18.05 36.67 -26.00
CA PRO A 482 18.64 36.37 -27.28
C PRO A 482 19.67 37.48 -27.57
N VAL A 483 20.93 37.07 -27.77
CA VAL A 483 21.99 37.95 -28.20
C VAL A 483 21.50 38.64 -29.48
N LYS A 484 21.27 39.95 -29.41
CA LYS A 484 20.98 40.74 -30.60
C LYS A 484 22.21 40.61 -31.49
N GLN A 485 22.10 39.84 -32.56
CA GLN A 485 23.07 39.89 -33.66
C GLN A 485 23.06 41.32 -34.21
N SER A 486 24.16 42.02 -34.01
CA SER A 486 24.37 43.31 -34.64
C SER A 486 24.41 43.10 -36.13
N ALA A 487 23.44 43.72 -36.83
CA ALA A 487 23.41 43.82 -38.27
C ALA A 487 24.44 44.88 -38.68
N ASP A 488 25.72 44.45 -38.83
CA ASP A 488 26.75 45.21 -39.53
C ASP A 488 27.55 44.25 -40.38
N GLN A 489 26.98 43.94 -41.56
CA GLN A 489 27.79 43.51 -42.71
C GLN A 489 27.58 44.53 -43.82
N PRO A 490 28.68 45.17 -44.30
CA PRO A 490 28.59 46.03 -45.47
C PRO A 490 28.36 45.18 -46.73
N ALA A 491 27.49 45.70 -47.61
CA ALA A 491 27.15 45.10 -48.90
C ALA A 491 28.40 44.99 -49.77
N PRO A 492 28.60 43.94 -50.60
CA PRO A 492 29.63 43.85 -51.54
C PRO A 492 29.32 44.80 -52.69
N SER A 493 30.22 45.72 -52.98
CA SER A 493 30.26 46.54 -54.20
C SER A 493 30.58 45.68 -55.42
N LEU A 494 29.86 45.95 -56.54
CA LEU A 494 30.00 45.39 -57.85
C LEU A 494 31.43 45.43 -58.39
#